data_32ba9ed4444f4b44154dd0965015c914
#
_entry.id   32ba9ed4444f4b44154dd0965015c914
#
_cell.length_a   1.000
_cell.length_b   1.000
_cell.length_c   1.000
_cell.angle_alpha   90.00
_cell.angle_beta   90.00
_cell.angle_gamma   90.00
#
_symmetry.space_group_name_H-M   'P 1'
#
loop_
_entity.id
_entity.type
_entity.pdbx_description
1 polymer ?
#
loop_
_entity_poly.entity_id
_entity_poly.type
_entity_poly.pdbx_seq_one_letter_code
_entity_poly.pdbx_strand_id
1 'polypeptide(L)'
;MIPKYQEVCDPTRAMETTPTGTSVGVDDPYDVVDRCDFLTSDGRCRYAAEHGHHDPEFARQRHADDLRCPAADPEGEWKWADCPKFRATEYRHECRRCGLEERRLSGSDARPLLEEHHLESRDDDRRERSHEITVALCRWCHAKIHGSWARIDDDVSPDPEAIAEREGRRARQHEELGFESASERYREG
;
A
#
# COMPACT_ATOMS: atom_id res chain seq x y z
N MET A 1 26.61 -14.99 -32.20
CA MET A 1 25.73 -15.99 -31.59
C MET A 1 25.31 -15.41 -30.25
N ILE A 2 24.12 -14.80 -30.17
CA ILE A 2 23.60 -14.14 -28.97
C ILE A 2 22.65 -15.16 -28.30
N PRO A 3 22.82 -15.51 -27.02
CA PRO A 3 21.90 -16.41 -26.36
C PRO A 3 20.55 -15.71 -26.15
N LYS A 4 19.50 -16.31 -26.67
CA LYS A 4 18.11 -15.94 -26.39
C LYS A 4 17.81 -16.21 -24.91
N TYR A 5 17.73 -15.16 -24.10
CA TYR A 5 17.06 -15.22 -22.83
C TYR A 5 15.55 -15.25 -23.08
N GLN A 6 15.04 -16.44 -23.19
CA GLN A 6 13.61 -16.73 -23.07
C GLN A 6 13.36 -17.05 -21.60
N GLU A 7 13.15 -16.03 -20.76
CA GLU A 7 12.54 -16.24 -19.44
C GLU A 7 11.08 -16.65 -19.70
N VAL A 8 10.88 -17.95 -19.61
CA VAL A 8 9.55 -18.53 -19.54
C VAL A 8 8.98 -18.08 -18.18
N CYS A 9 7.97 -17.21 -18.19
CA CYS A 9 7.14 -16.98 -17.00
C CYS A 9 6.49 -18.31 -16.63
N ASP A 10 6.99 -18.95 -15.61
CA ASP A 10 6.38 -20.13 -15.03
C ASP A 10 5.13 -19.70 -14.23
N PRO A 11 3.90 -20.00 -14.68
CA PRO A 11 2.68 -19.61 -13.98
C PRO A 11 2.47 -20.37 -12.66
N THR A 12 3.33 -21.32 -12.32
CA THR A 12 3.25 -22.12 -11.08
C THR A 12 4.17 -21.61 -9.97
N ARG A 13 4.92 -20.53 -10.21
CA ARG A 13 5.79 -19.96 -9.17
C ARG A 13 4.91 -19.34 -8.09
N ALA A 14 4.79 -20.03 -6.96
CA ALA A 14 4.11 -19.51 -5.79
C ALA A 14 4.73 -18.18 -5.40
N MET A 15 3.90 -17.14 -5.29
CA MET A 15 4.35 -15.84 -4.80
C MET A 15 4.84 -16.02 -3.36
N GLU A 16 5.95 -15.36 -3.02
CA GLU A 16 6.38 -15.27 -1.63
C GLU A 16 5.28 -14.62 -0.81
N THR A 17 4.95 -15.26 0.29
CA THR A 17 3.99 -14.71 1.26
C THR A 17 4.76 -14.30 2.51
N THR A 18 4.33 -13.23 3.16
CA THR A 18 4.84 -12.87 4.48
C THR A 18 4.58 -14.01 5.48
N PRO A 19 5.21 -14.01 6.66
CA PRO A 19 4.90 -14.95 7.74
C PRO A 19 3.42 -14.97 8.11
N THR A 20 2.71 -13.90 7.80
CA THR A 20 1.27 -13.74 7.99
C THR A 20 0.42 -14.16 6.77
N GLY A 21 1.05 -14.66 5.70
CA GLY A 21 0.36 -15.24 4.54
C GLY A 21 0.01 -14.24 3.42
N THR A 22 0.49 -12.98 3.49
CA THR A 22 0.26 -11.96 2.46
C THR A 22 1.42 -11.90 1.47
N SER A 23 1.17 -11.84 0.17
CA SER A 23 2.19 -11.65 -0.88
C SER A 23 2.37 -10.17 -1.16
N VAL A 24 3.19 -9.50 -0.35
CA VAL A 24 3.19 -8.04 -0.28
C VAL A 24 4.58 -7.41 -0.42
N GLY A 25 5.63 -8.21 -0.66
CA GLY A 25 6.99 -7.71 -0.84
C GLY A 25 7.67 -7.24 0.44
N VAL A 26 7.17 -7.64 1.61
CA VAL A 26 7.79 -7.42 2.94
C VAL A 26 7.67 -8.69 3.78
N ASP A 27 8.55 -8.85 4.76
CA ASP A 27 8.47 -9.97 5.72
C ASP A 27 7.45 -9.67 6.81
N ASP A 28 7.45 -8.46 7.34
CA ASP A 28 6.51 -8.00 8.34
C ASP A 28 5.90 -6.66 7.87
N PRO A 29 4.56 -6.59 7.67
CA PRO A 29 3.89 -5.35 7.29
C PRO A 29 4.12 -4.19 8.27
N TYR A 30 4.35 -4.49 9.55
CA TYR A 30 4.52 -3.45 10.57
C TYR A 30 5.91 -2.79 10.56
N ASP A 31 6.90 -3.41 9.92
CA ASP A 31 8.25 -2.86 9.80
C ASP A 31 8.31 -1.63 8.88
N VAL A 32 7.32 -1.48 7.99
CA VAL A 32 7.28 -0.37 7.04
C VAL A 32 6.39 0.79 7.49
N VAL A 33 5.78 0.69 8.67
CA VAL A 33 4.85 1.70 9.18
C VAL A 33 5.45 2.45 10.36
N ASP A 34 5.39 3.77 10.27
CA ASP A 34 5.94 4.66 11.30
C ASP A 34 4.88 5.08 12.33
N ARG A 35 3.58 5.01 11.96
CA ARG A 35 2.52 5.61 12.75
C ARG A 35 1.15 5.03 12.41
N CYS A 36 0.27 4.97 13.40
CA CYS A 36 -1.16 4.70 13.23
C CYS A 36 -1.90 5.96 12.75
N ASP A 37 -2.86 5.82 11.82
CA ASP A 37 -3.71 6.92 11.33
C ASP A 37 -4.54 7.58 12.43
N PHE A 38 -4.87 6.83 13.46
CA PHE A 38 -5.63 7.32 14.61
C PHE A 38 -4.77 7.91 15.73
N LEU A 39 -3.46 7.95 15.57
CA LEU A 39 -2.58 8.54 16.57
C LEU A 39 -2.52 10.06 16.41
N THR A 40 -2.90 10.79 17.44
CA THR A 40 -2.76 12.25 17.49
C THR A 40 -1.31 12.67 17.71
N SER A 41 -1.00 13.96 17.52
CA SER A 41 0.35 14.49 17.73
C SER A 41 0.81 14.43 19.20
N ASP A 42 -0.14 14.38 20.14
CA ASP A 42 0.09 14.27 21.57
C ASP A 42 0.01 12.82 22.10
N GLY A 43 0.05 11.82 21.19
CA GLY A 43 0.13 10.41 21.56
C GLY A 43 -1.19 9.77 21.99
N ARG A 44 -2.34 10.36 21.63
CA ARG A 44 -3.67 9.86 22.01
C ARG A 44 -4.34 9.10 20.88
N CYS A 45 -5.29 8.23 21.22
CA CYS A 45 -6.07 7.42 20.29
C CYS A 45 -7.33 8.16 19.83
N ARG A 46 -7.33 8.68 18.62
CA ARG A 46 -8.49 9.32 17.99
C ARG A 46 -9.63 8.33 17.70
N TYR A 47 -9.32 7.07 17.41
CA TYR A 47 -10.35 6.06 17.21
C TYR A 47 -11.27 5.92 18.43
N ALA A 48 -10.68 5.84 19.63
CA ALA A 48 -11.47 5.71 20.85
C ALA A 48 -12.33 6.96 21.13
N ALA A 49 -11.83 8.15 20.76
CA ALA A 49 -12.58 9.40 20.93
C ALA A 49 -13.73 9.58 19.93
N GLU A 50 -13.48 9.29 18.65
CA GLU A 50 -14.41 9.60 17.56
C GLU A 50 -15.26 8.40 17.11
N HIS A 51 -14.71 7.18 17.21
CA HIS A 51 -15.32 5.94 16.72
C HIS A 51 -15.58 4.92 17.82
N GLY A 52 -15.52 5.34 19.09
CA GLY A 52 -15.69 4.45 20.25
C GLY A 52 -17.04 3.74 20.31
N HIS A 53 -18.06 4.23 19.60
CA HIS A 53 -19.36 3.60 19.49
C HIS A 53 -19.32 2.26 18.73
N HIS A 54 -18.33 2.02 17.88
CA HIS A 54 -18.14 0.74 17.19
C HIS A 54 -17.49 -0.32 18.08
N ASP A 55 -16.77 0.10 19.13
CA ASP A 55 -16.16 -0.78 20.12
C ASP A 55 -16.14 -0.09 21.49
N PRO A 56 -17.27 -0.13 22.21
CA PRO A 56 -17.39 0.57 23.50
C PRO A 56 -16.47 0.04 24.59
N GLU A 57 -16.05 -1.22 24.52
CA GLU A 57 -15.13 -1.82 25.49
C GLU A 57 -13.74 -1.25 25.32
N PHE A 58 -13.22 -1.26 24.09
CA PHE A 58 -11.94 -0.65 23.75
C PHE A 58 -11.92 0.84 24.07
N ALA A 59 -12.99 1.58 23.72
CA ALA A 59 -13.09 3.01 24.01
C ALA A 59 -13.05 3.30 25.51
N ARG A 60 -13.77 2.51 26.31
CA ARG A 60 -13.79 2.66 27.78
C ARG A 60 -12.41 2.46 28.38
N GLN A 61 -11.69 1.44 27.93
CA GLN A 61 -10.32 1.21 28.39
C GLN A 61 -9.39 2.39 28.05
N ARG A 62 -9.51 2.94 26.83
CA ARG A 62 -8.69 4.11 26.43
C ARG A 62 -9.07 5.37 27.18
N HIS A 63 -10.36 5.60 27.46
CA HIS A 63 -10.82 6.72 28.27
C HIS A 63 -10.32 6.65 29.71
N ALA A 64 -10.22 5.46 30.29
CA ALA A 64 -9.68 5.26 31.63
C ALA A 64 -8.17 5.65 31.72
N ASP A 65 -7.47 5.61 30.60
CA ASP A 65 -6.05 5.94 30.46
C ASP A 65 -5.83 7.28 29.69
N ASP A 66 -6.74 8.22 29.83
CA ASP A 66 -6.71 9.54 29.20
C ASP A 66 -6.47 9.47 27.67
N LEU A 67 -7.03 8.47 27.02
CA LEU A 67 -6.90 8.16 25.59
C LEU A 67 -5.45 7.86 25.13
N ARG A 68 -4.49 7.67 26.00
CA ARG A 68 -3.12 7.36 25.63
C ARG A 68 -3.06 6.11 24.76
N CYS A 69 -2.24 6.15 23.71
CA CYS A 69 -2.01 5.02 22.83
C CYS A 69 -0.88 4.15 23.39
N PRO A 70 -1.16 2.92 23.86
CA PRO A 70 -0.13 2.06 24.45
C PRO A 70 0.91 1.57 23.44
N ALA A 71 0.55 1.50 22.14
CA ALA A 71 1.47 1.09 21.07
C ALA A 71 2.39 2.24 20.61
N ALA A 72 2.11 3.48 21.01
CA ALA A 72 2.97 4.64 20.74
C ALA A 72 3.90 4.97 21.91
N ASP A 73 3.78 4.28 23.02
CA ASP A 73 4.65 4.44 24.17
C ASP A 73 5.95 3.65 23.92
N PRO A 74 7.12 4.30 23.83
CA PRO A 74 8.39 3.63 23.56
C PRO A 74 8.84 2.69 24.68
N GLU A 75 8.33 2.88 25.91
CA GLU A 75 8.56 2.01 27.06
C GLU A 75 7.41 1.02 27.29
N GLY A 76 6.36 1.10 26.45
CA GLY A 76 5.19 0.25 26.54
C GLY A 76 5.42 -1.17 26.02
N GLU A 77 4.58 -2.10 26.47
CA GLU A 77 4.65 -3.51 26.02
C GLU A 77 3.97 -3.73 24.68
N TRP A 78 3.08 -2.82 24.24
CA TRP A 78 2.32 -2.97 22.99
C TRP A 78 3.12 -2.54 21.77
N LYS A 79 3.02 -3.35 20.72
CA LYS A 79 3.42 -2.99 19.36
C LYS A 79 2.20 -2.62 18.53
N TRP A 80 2.41 -2.10 17.33
CA TRP A 80 1.32 -1.82 16.40
C TRP A 80 0.45 -3.04 16.12
N ALA A 81 1.05 -4.21 15.98
CA ALA A 81 0.36 -5.48 15.78
C ALA A 81 -0.58 -5.87 16.94
N ASP A 82 -0.38 -5.34 18.15
CA ASP A 82 -1.19 -5.67 19.32
C ASP A 82 -2.46 -4.82 19.42
N CYS A 83 -2.50 -3.68 18.73
CA CYS A 83 -3.65 -2.78 18.76
C CYS A 83 -4.78 -3.31 17.88
N PRO A 84 -5.98 -3.64 18.40
CA PRO A 84 -7.07 -4.18 17.57
C PRO A 84 -7.67 -3.17 16.59
N LYS A 85 -7.28 -1.89 16.67
CA LYS A 85 -7.77 -0.79 15.82
C LYS A 85 -6.65 -0.11 15.06
N PHE A 86 -5.52 -0.80 14.90
CA PHE A 86 -4.42 -0.27 14.14
C PHE A 86 -4.78 -0.09 12.66
N ARG A 87 -4.37 1.03 12.11
CA ARG A 87 -4.50 1.35 10.69
C ARG A 87 -3.33 2.26 10.30
N ALA A 88 -2.72 1.98 9.17
CA ALA A 88 -1.67 2.81 8.61
C ALA A 88 -1.79 2.85 7.09
N THR A 89 -2.37 3.94 6.57
CA THR A 89 -2.53 4.17 5.14
C THR A 89 -1.55 5.26 4.70
N GLU A 90 -0.68 4.93 3.76
CA GLU A 90 0.34 5.87 3.30
C GLU A 90 -0.19 6.73 2.15
N TYR A 91 -0.29 8.04 2.36
CA TYR A 91 -0.70 9.03 1.34
C TYR A 91 0.50 9.84 0.80
N ARG A 92 1.66 9.21 0.65
CA ARG A 92 2.82 9.88 0.07
C ARG A 92 2.62 10.08 -1.43
N HIS A 93 3.19 11.18 -1.95
CA HIS A 93 3.22 11.47 -3.38
C HIS A 93 4.48 10.90 -4.06
N GLU A 94 5.13 9.95 -3.42
CA GLU A 94 6.31 9.27 -3.93
C GLU A 94 6.21 7.75 -3.72
N CYS A 95 6.77 7.01 -4.65
CA CYS A 95 6.81 5.55 -4.56
C CYS A 95 7.72 5.10 -3.40
N ARG A 96 7.17 4.31 -2.47
CA ARG A 96 7.91 3.81 -1.29
C ARG A 96 9.18 3.04 -1.65
N ARG A 97 9.16 2.30 -2.78
CA ARG A 97 10.28 1.44 -3.20
C ARG A 97 11.36 2.19 -3.97
N CYS A 98 11.01 3.11 -4.87
CA CYS A 98 11.96 3.72 -5.80
C CYS A 98 12.03 5.25 -5.71
N GLY A 99 11.27 5.88 -4.82
CA GLY A 99 11.28 7.32 -4.64
C GLY A 99 10.70 8.14 -5.82
N LEU A 100 10.09 7.49 -6.81
CA LEU A 100 9.49 8.21 -7.94
C LEU A 100 8.29 9.04 -7.47
N GLU A 101 8.38 10.35 -7.67
CA GLU A 101 7.29 11.27 -7.33
C GLU A 101 6.09 11.16 -8.28
N GLU A 102 4.89 11.27 -7.74
CA GLU A 102 3.66 11.34 -8.52
C GLU A 102 3.63 12.65 -9.33
N ARG A 103 3.48 12.54 -10.65
CA ARG A 103 3.25 13.68 -11.51
C ARG A 103 1.78 13.74 -11.90
N ARG A 104 1.05 14.64 -11.26
CA ARG A 104 -0.31 15.00 -11.68
C ARG A 104 -0.23 16.13 -12.70
N LEU A 105 -0.50 15.82 -13.96
CA LEU A 105 -0.70 16.86 -14.96
C LEU A 105 -2.07 17.50 -14.70
N SER A 106 -2.07 18.77 -14.38
CA SER A 106 -3.30 19.55 -14.15
C SER A 106 -4.19 19.46 -15.40
N GLY A 107 -5.42 18.95 -15.21
CA GLY A 107 -6.43 18.87 -16.28
C GLY A 107 -6.39 17.62 -17.15
N SER A 108 -5.60 16.60 -16.80
CA SER A 108 -5.67 15.30 -17.47
C SER A 108 -6.47 14.30 -16.62
N ASP A 109 -7.34 13.50 -17.26
CA ASP A 109 -8.00 12.34 -16.67
C ASP A 109 -7.03 11.14 -16.56
N ALA A 110 -5.73 11.40 -16.68
CA ALA A 110 -4.70 10.37 -16.62
C ALA A 110 -4.75 9.67 -15.24
N ARG A 111 -4.73 8.36 -15.28
CA ARG A 111 -4.67 7.53 -14.08
C ARG A 111 -3.43 7.90 -13.26
N PRO A 112 -3.53 8.05 -11.93
CA PRO A 112 -2.39 8.33 -11.07
C PRO A 112 -1.24 7.39 -11.36
N LEU A 113 0.00 7.87 -11.34
CA LEU A 113 1.18 7.04 -11.51
C LEU A 113 1.38 6.12 -10.31
N LEU A 114 1.00 6.58 -9.12
CA LEU A 114 1.06 5.82 -7.89
C LEU A 114 -0.25 5.05 -7.68
N GLU A 115 -0.09 3.85 -7.16
CA GLU A 115 -1.17 2.95 -6.79
C GLU A 115 -1.01 2.56 -5.33
N GLU A 116 -2.12 2.43 -4.64
CA GLU A 116 -2.16 1.91 -3.28
C GLU A 116 -1.89 0.41 -3.29
N HIS A 117 -0.93 -0.02 -2.50
CA HIS A 117 -0.56 -1.42 -2.36
C HIS A 117 -0.83 -1.89 -0.93
N HIS A 118 -1.72 -2.86 -0.78
CA HIS A 118 -2.10 -3.39 0.52
C HIS A 118 -1.06 -4.39 1.02
N LEU A 119 -0.52 -4.14 2.19
CA LEU A 119 0.36 -5.05 2.92
C LEU A 119 -0.46 -5.96 3.85
N GLU A 120 -1.54 -5.41 4.43
CA GLU A 120 -2.52 -6.14 5.19
C GLU A 120 -3.91 -5.55 4.95
N SER A 121 -4.91 -6.40 4.69
CA SER A 121 -6.26 -5.99 4.35
C SER A 121 -7.24 -6.29 5.49
N ARG A 122 -8.24 -5.43 5.62
CA ARG A 122 -9.37 -5.63 6.54
C ARG A 122 -10.23 -6.85 6.22
N ASP A 123 -10.23 -7.27 4.96
CA ASP A 123 -11.15 -8.32 4.46
C ASP A 123 -10.60 -9.74 4.65
N ASP A 124 -9.49 -9.90 5.36
CA ASP A 124 -8.98 -11.24 5.66
C ASP A 124 -9.77 -11.87 6.81
N ASP A 125 -10.84 -12.58 6.46
CA ASP A 125 -11.74 -13.34 7.36
C ASP A 125 -11.01 -14.34 8.30
N ARG A 126 -9.71 -14.50 8.17
CA ARG A 126 -8.92 -15.47 8.93
C ARG A 126 -8.27 -14.90 10.19
N ARG A 127 -8.43 -13.60 10.47
CA ARG A 127 -7.75 -12.94 11.57
C ARG A 127 -8.73 -12.24 12.50
N GLU A 128 -8.56 -12.46 13.79
CA GLU A 128 -9.27 -11.74 14.86
C GLU A 128 -9.03 -10.22 14.82
N ARG A 129 -8.04 -9.76 14.04
CA ARG A 129 -7.64 -8.36 13.88
C ARG A 129 -7.57 -8.04 12.40
N SER A 130 -8.44 -7.19 11.95
CA SER A 130 -8.41 -6.67 10.58
C SER A 130 -7.69 -5.33 10.54
N HIS A 131 -6.39 -5.35 10.27
CA HIS A 131 -5.60 -4.15 10.06
C HIS A 131 -5.62 -3.77 8.58
N GLU A 132 -5.56 -2.49 8.32
CA GLU A 132 -5.37 -1.95 6.99
C GLU A 132 -4.02 -1.24 6.97
N ILE A 133 -3.07 -1.84 6.25
CA ILE A 133 -1.72 -1.29 6.07
C ILE A 133 -1.50 -1.16 4.57
N THR A 134 -1.24 0.05 4.11
CA THR A 134 -1.00 0.34 2.69
C THR A 134 0.23 1.20 2.47
N VAL A 135 0.85 1.06 1.31
CA VAL A 135 1.95 1.90 0.85
C VAL A 135 1.70 2.38 -0.58
N ALA A 136 2.23 3.55 -0.92
CA ALA A 136 2.16 4.09 -2.27
C ALA A 136 3.28 3.49 -3.14
N LEU A 137 2.94 2.85 -4.24
CA LEU A 137 3.90 2.30 -5.21
C LEU A 137 3.60 2.81 -6.61
N CYS A 138 4.64 3.12 -7.38
CA CYS A 138 4.45 3.32 -8.81
C CYS A 138 4.05 2.00 -9.48
N ARG A 139 3.33 2.07 -10.60
CA ARG A 139 2.81 0.88 -11.32
C ARG A 139 3.89 -0.13 -11.66
N TRP A 140 5.12 0.33 -11.93
CA TRP A 140 6.23 -0.56 -12.22
C TRP A 140 6.68 -1.34 -10.98
N CYS A 141 6.85 -0.66 -9.84
CA CYS A 141 7.19 -1.31 -8.57
C CYS A 141 6.07 -2.23 -8.09
N HIS A 142 4.81 -1.80 -8.21
CA HIS A 142 3.63 -2.59 -7.86
C HIS A 142 3.58 -3.90 -8.67
N ALA A 143 3.73 -3.82 -10.00
CA ALA A 143 3.79 -5.00 -10.86
C ALA A 143 5.00 -5.91 -10.56
N LYS A 144 6.15 -5.33 -10.16
CA LYS A 144 7.34 -6.10 -9.79
C LYS A 144 7.14 -6.90 -8.52
N ILE A 145 6.54 -6.29 -7.49
CA ILE A 145 6.25 -6.96 -6.22
C ILE A 145 5.28 -8.13 -6.43
N HIS A 146 4.22 -7.91 -7.23
CA HIS A 146 3.24 -8.98 -7.50
C HIS A 146 3.74 -10.07 -8.45
N GLY A 147 4.66 -9.76 -9.34
CA GLY A 147 5.12 -10.67 -10.39
C GLY A 147 6.52 -11.26 -10.20
N SER A 148 7.21 -10.95 -9.08
CA SER A 148 8.58 -11.40 -8.85
C SER A 148 8.93 -11.43 -7.36
N TRP A 149 10.17 -11.76 -7.04
CA TRP A 149 10.74 -11.74 -5.68
C TRP A 149 11.18 -10.34 -5.22
N ALA A 150 10.71 -9.28 -5.89
CA ALA A 150 11.05 -7.91 -5.54
C ALA A 150 10.45 -7.52 -4.18
N ARG A 151 11.23 -6.81 -3.37
CA ARG A 151 10.82 -6.36 -2.04
C ARG A 151 10.62 -4.84 -2.04
N ILE A 152 9.85 -4.35 -1.09
CA ILE A 152 9.60 -2.90 -0.91
C ILE A 152 10.87 -2.19 -0.46
N ASP A 153 11.69 -2.85 0.32
CA ASP A 153 12.95 -2.36 0.90
C ASP A 153 14.18 -2.55 -0.02
N ASP A 154 14.00 -3.09 -1.24
CA ASP A 154 15.10 -3.17 -2.21
C ASP A 154 15.63 -1.77 -2.54
N ASP A 155 16.95 -1.62 -2.59
CA ASP A 155 17.59 -0.40 -3.10
C ASP A 155 17.49 -0.34 -4.63
N VAL A 156 16.53 0.44 -5.12
CA VAL A 156 16.26 0.62 -6.55
C VAL A 156 16.22 2.10 -6.91
N SER A 157 16.93 2.44 -7.95
CA SER A 157 16.96 3.79 -8.53
C SER A 157 16.57 3.70 -10.01
N PRO A 158 15.29 3.51 -10.34
CA PRO A 158 14.87 3.48 -11.73
C PRO A 158 15.05 4.86 -12.36
N ASP A 159 15.42 4.89 -13.64
CA ASP A 159 15.45 6.12 -14.41
C ASP A 159 14.01 6.66 -14.61
N PRO A 160 13.66 7.83 -14.04
CA PRO A 160 12.32 8.39 -14.16
C PRO A 160 11.93 8.71 -15.61
N GLU A 161 12.90 9.08 -16.44
CA GLU A 161 12.68 9.40 -17.85
C GLU A 161 12.33 8.14 -18.64
N ALA A 162 13.03 7.03 -18.39
CA ALA A 162 12.75 5.74 -19.02
C ALA A 162 11.36 5.21 -18.62
N ILE A 163 10.94 5.41 -17.36
CA ILE A 163 9.60 5.05 -16.91
C ILE A 163 8.54 5.91 -17.59
N ALA A 164 8.73 7.23 -17.63
CA ALA A 164 7.81 8.17 -18.27
C ALA A 164 7.65 7.86 -19.78
N GLU A 165 8.75 7.57 -20.46
CA GLU A 165 8.73 7.19 -21.87
C GLU A 165 7.97 5.88 -22.12
N ARG A 166 8.17 4.88 -21.26
CA ARG A 166 7.46 3.61 -21.34
C ARG A 166 5.96 3.76 -21.14
N GLU A 167 5.55 4.54 -20.14
CA GLU A 167 4.12 4.81 -19.89
C GLU A 167 3.50 5.61 -21.05
N GLY A 168 4.23 6.58 -21.61
CA GLY A 168 3.79 7.33 -22.79
C GLY A 168 3.64 6.44 -24.04
N ARG A 169 4.53 5.47 -24.24
CA ARG A 169 4.38 4.49 -25.32
C ARG A 169 3.13 3.62 -25.11
N ARG A 170 2.90 3.17 -23.89
CA ARG A 170 1.73 2.35 -23.55
C ARG A 170 0.41 3.11 -23.74
N ALA A 171 0.36 4.38 -23.32
CA ALA A 171 -0.81 5.22 -23.53
C ALA A 171 -1.14 5.36 -25.02
N ARG A 172 -0.14 5.65 -25.88
CA ARG A 172 -0.33 5.72 -27.34
C ARG A 172 -0.81 4.40 -27.94
N GLN A 173 -0.27 3.26 -27.49
CA GLN A 173 -0.74 1.94 -27.93
C GLN A 173 -2.22 1.71 -27.59
N HIS A 174 -2.66 2.16 -26.40
CA HIS A 174 -4.07 2.06 -26.02
C HIS A 174 -4.97 2.93 -26.88
N GLU A 175 -4.54 4.15 -27.25
CA GLU A 175 -5.25 5.04 -28.17
C GLU A 175 -5.34 4.43 -29.58
N GLU A 176 -4.22 3.92 -30.11
CA GLU A 176 -4.15 3.28 -31.44
C GLU A 176 -5.03 2.02 -31.54
N LEU A 177 -5.20 1.28 -30.46
CA LEU A 177 -6.03 0.09 -30.42
C LEU A 177 -7.52 0.40 -30.22
N GLY A 178 -7.90 1.68 -30.08
CA GLY A 178 -9.30 2.13 -29.94
C GLY A 178 -10.02 1.56 -28.71
N PHE A 179 -9.28 1.22 -27.67
CA PHE A 179 -9.88 0.78 -26.41
C PHE A 179 -10.51 1.99 -25.70
N GLU A 180 -11.83 2.05 -25.74
CA GLU A 180 -12.59 2.96 -24.88
C GLU A 180 -12.35 2.62 -23.40
N SER A 181 -12.00 3.62 -22.61
CA SER A 181 -11.89 3.45 -21.17
C SER A 181 -13.26 3.09 -20.57
N ALA A 182 -13.28 2.41 -19.42
CA ALA A 182 -14.53 2.10 -18.74
C ALA A 182 -15.37 3.35 -18.42
N SER A 183 -14.72 4.50 -18.18
CA SER A 183 -15.39 5.78 -17.95
C SER A 183 -16.06 6.37 -19.20
N GLU A 184 -15.54 6.12 -20.39
CA GLU A 184 -16.15 6.56 -21.65
C GLU A 184 -17.38 5.71 -21.98
N ARG A 185 -17.33 4.42 -21.76
CA ARG A 185 -18.47 3.50 -21.93
C ARG A 185 -19.67 3.81 -21.03
N TYR A 186 -19.44 4.36 -19.85
CA TYR A 186 -20.50 4.73 -18.90
C TYR A 186 -21.06 6.15 -19.12
N ARG A 187 -20.46 6.97 -20.00
CA ARG A 187 -20.98 8.32 -20.32
C ARG A 187 -22.07 8.33 -21.40
N GLU A 188 -22.19 7.26 -22.19
CA GLU A 188 -23.16 7.15 -23.28
C GLU A 188 -24.42 6.32 -22.93
N GLY A 189 -24.64 5.97 -21.65
CA GLY A 189 -25.78 5.20 -21.17
C GLY A 189 -26.82 6.02 -20.39
#